data_6c32519742fca262e5ba15adef28dc87
#
_entry.id   6c32519742fca262e5ba15adef28dc87
#
_cell.length_a   1.000
_cell.length_b   1.000
_cell.length_c   1.000
_cell.angle_alpha   90.00
_cell.angle_beta   90.00
_cell.angle_gamma   90.00
#
_symmetry.space_group_name_H-M   'P 1'
#
loop_
_entity.id
_entity.type
_entity.pdbx_description
1 polymer ?
#
loop_
_entity_poly.entity_id
_entity_poly.type
_entity_poly.pdbx_seq_one_letter_code
_entity_poly.pdbx_strand_id
1 'polypeptide(L)'
;MSETTKEIEIKVLGIDRSNLEEKLVSLGAEKVFDDEIHALYYDFPDNAIKRKGCTLRLRREGEKSVFTLKKDLENREAKIREEYEIEVSDFTVMKHLLETLGMNVWLEMRKHRTSYKLKGVRFEIDAYHDEYSYVPQYLEIEGHDIETIYEYAELLGFNKNDCRPWDILQVAAYYLKKSD
;
A
#
# COMPACT_ATOMS: atom_id res chain seq x y z
N MET A 1 -3.42 -2.41 24.06
CA MET A 1 -2.17 -1.75 23.61
C MET A 1 -2.13 -1.93 22.11
N SER A 2 -2.15 -0.86 21.32
CA SER A 2 -1.94 -0.96 19.87
C SER A 2 -0.51 -1.43 19.66
N GLU A 3 -0.35 -2.64 19.09
CA GLU A 3 0.97 -3.11 18.69
C GLU A 3 1.44 -2.24 17.53
N THR A 4 2.58 -1.58 17.74
CA THR A 4 3.30 -0.93 16.65
C THR A 4 3.84 -2.03 15.76
N THR A 5 3.35 -2.12 14.53
CA THR A 5 3.85 -3.09 13.56
C THR A 5 4.90 -2.44 12.67
N LYS A 6 6.02 -3.15 12.49
CA LYS A 6 7.02 -2.78 11.49
C LYS A 6 6.63 -3.45 10.18
N GLU A 7 6.27 -2.65 9.20
CA GLU A 7 5.92 -3.07 7.85
C GLU A 7 7.14 -2.94 6.93
N ILE A 8 7.46 -4.01 6.22
CA ILE A 8 8.49 -4.02 5.17
C ILE A 8 7.79 -4.39 3.87
N GLU A 9 7.89 -3.54 2.86
CA GLU A 9 7.23 -3.75 1.57
C GLU A 9 8.17 -3.54 0.38
N ILE A 10 7.94 -4.30 -0.68
CA ILE A 10 8.49 -4.06 -2.02
C ILE A 10 7.38 -4.12 -3.06
N LYS A 11 7.61 -3.49 -4.21
CA LYS A 11 6.69 -3.55 -5.35
C LYS A 11 7.37 -4.19 -6.56
N VAL A 12 6.58 -5.00 -7.30
CA VAL A 12 6.97 -5.61 -8.56
C VAL A 12 6.05 -5.11 -9.65
N LEU A 13 6.62 -4.46 -10.66
CA LEU A 13 5.88 -3.85 -11.77
C LEU A 13 5.82 -4.79 -12.98
N GLY A 14 4.81 -4.58 -13.86
CA GLY A 14 4.71 -5.33 -15.12
C GLY A 14 4.33 -6.79 -14.94
N ILE A 15 3.49 -7.07 -13.97
CA ILE A 15 3.00 -8.42 -13.67
C ILE A 15 2.03 -8.94 -14.72
N ASP A 16 2.04 -10.24 -14.95
CA ASP A 16 0.91 -10.99 -15.52
C ASP A 16 0.03 -11.46 -14.36
N ARG A 17 -1.11 -10.79 -14.18
CA ARG A 17 -2.01 -11.05 -13.04
C ARG A 17 -2.48 -12.50 -13.00
N SER A 18 -2.92 -13.05 -14.13
CA SER A 18 -3.49 -14.41 -14.17
C SER A 18 -2.45 -15.45 -13.77
N ASN A 19 -1.25 -15.39 -14.33
CA ASN A 19 -0.13 -16.26 -13.96
C ASN A 19 0.28 -16.07 -12.50
N LEU A 20 0.28 -14.84 -11.99
CA LEU A 20 0.62 -14.54 -10.60
C LEU A 20 -0.40 -15.15 -9.63
N GLU A 21 -1.69 -14.98 -9.86
CA GLU A 21 -2.76 -15.54 -9.03
C GLU A 21 -2.72 -17.07 -9.01
N GLU A 22 -2.50 -17.73 -10.17
CA GLU A 22 -2.32 -19.18 -10.26
C GLU A 22 -1.13 -19.67 -9.41
N LYS A 23 0.01 -18.97 -9.47
CA LYS A 23 1.19 -19.28 -8.66
C LYS A 23 0.92 -19.12 -7.17
N LEU A 24 0.29 -18.00 -6.75
CA LEU A 24 -0.04 -17.77 -5.34
C LEU A 24 -0.93 -18.89 -4.79
N VAL A 25 -1.97 -19.27 -5.53
CA VAL A 25 -2.85 -20.39 -5.15
C VAL A 25 -2.09 -21.71 -5.10
N SER A 26 -1.21 -21.99 -6.06
CA SER A 26 -0.40 -23.21 -6.09
C SER A 26 0.58 -23.32 -4.92
N LEU A 27 1.05 -22.19 -4.41
CA LEU A 27 1.89 -22.10 -3.20
C LEU A 27 1.08 -22.25 -1.91
N GLY A 28 -0.24 -22.27 -2.00
CA GLY A 28 -1.15 -22.38 -0.84
C GLY A 28 -1.50 -21.02 -0.22
N ALA A 29 -1.35 -19.92 -0.95
CA ALA A 29 -1.80 -18.62 -0.47
C ALA A 29 -3.34 -18.54 -0.45
N GLU A 30 -3.88 -17.97 0.61
CA GLU A 30 -5.32 -17.77 0.79
C GLU A 30 -5.69 -16.34 0.38
N LYS A 31 -6.75 -16.21 -0.45
CA LYS A 31 -7.32 -14.90 -0.76
C LYS A 31 -8.07 -14.37 0.46
N VAL A 32 -7.63 -13.24 0.99
CA VAL A 32 -8.16 -12.66 2.24
C VAL A 32 -8.91 -11.35 2.03
N PHE A 33 -8.76 -10.74 0.84
CA PHE A 33 -9.45 -9.49 0.49
C PHE A 33 -9.61 -9.39 -1.04
N ASP A 34 -10.73 -8.85 -1.52
CA ASP A 34 -10.99 -8.62 -2.95
C ASP A 34 -12.10 -7.57 -3.08
N ASP A 35 -11.75 -6.28 -2.94
CA ASP A 35 -12.73 -5.19 -2.89
C ASP A 35 -12.09 -3.83 -3.21
N GLU A 36 -12.93 -2.80 -3.26
CA GLU A 36 -12.55 -1.41 -3.49
C GLU A 36 -11.92 -0.78 -2.24
N ILE A 37 -10.90 0.03 -2.49
CA ILE A 37 -10.27 0.88 -1.49
C ILE A 37 -10.39 2.35 -1.92
N HIS A 38 -10.91 3.17 -1.01
CA HIS A 38 -10.92 4.62 -1.13
C HIS A 38 -10.06 5.23 -0.02
N ALA A 39 -8.98 5.90 -0.37
CA ALA A 39 -7.99 6.45 0.56
C ALA A 39 -7.88 7.96 0.42
N LEU A 40 -7.96 8.66 1.57
CA LEU A 40 -7.74 10.10 1.72
C LEU A 40 -6.48 10.31 2.55
N TYR A 41 -5.54 11.07 2.02
CA TYR A 41 -4.28 11.42 2.69
C TYR A 41 -4.36 12.85 3.21
N TYR A 42 -4.06 13.02 4.49
CA TYR A 42 -4.23 14.29 5.20
C TYR A 42 -2.90 14.91 5.61
N ASP A 43 -2.85 16.22 5.56
CA ASP A 43 -1.80 17.01 6.20
C ASP A 43 -2.35 18.38 6.62
N PHE A 44 -1.62 19.08 7.45
CA PHE A 44 -1.86 20.48 7.72
C PHE A 44 -1.40 21.36 6.54
N PRO A 45 -1.92 22.59 6.41
CA PRO A 45 -1.53 23.49 5.31
C PRO A 45 0.00 23.74 5.20
N ASP A 46 0.71 23.58 6.30
CA ASP A 46 2.16 23.74 6.39
C ASP A 46 2.95 22.44 6.16
N ASN A 47 2.28 21.34 5.78
CA ASN A 47 2.85 19.99 5.60
C ASN A 47 3.55 19.44 6.87
N ALA A 48 3.00 19.71 8.05
CA ALA A 48 3.62 19.34 9.32
C ALA A 48 3.78 17.82 9.50
N ILE A 49 2.88 17.01 8.96
CA ILE A 49 2.95 15.53 9.00
C ILE A 49 4.08 15.04 8.09
N LYS A 50 4.07 15.48 6.82
CA LYS A 50 5.08 15.12 5.82
C LYS A 50 6.50 15.52 6.23
N ARG A 51 6.68 16.73 6.81
CA ARG A 51 8.00 17.19 7.31
C ARG A 51 8.57 16.31 8.40
N LYS A 52 7.75 15.52 9.09
CA LYS A 52 8.18 14.54 10.12
C LYS A 52 8.46 13.16 9.53
N GLY A 53 8.43 13.01 8.20
CA GLY A 53 8.54 11.71 7.53
C GLY A 53 7.35 10.81 7.81
N CYS A 54 6.17 11.41 8.03
CA CYS A 54 4.95 10.67 8.32
C CYS A 54 3.93 10.80 7.20
N THR A 55 3.05 9.80 7.10
CA THR A 55 1.87 9.80 6.24
C THR A 55 0.64 9.51 7.07
N LEU A 56 -0.37 10.37 7.01
CA LEU A 56 -1.64 10.21 7.69
C LEU A 56 -2.73 9.87 6.67
N ARG A 57 -3.44 8.78 6.89
CA ARG A 57 -4.39 8.24 5.93
C ARG A 57 -5.69 7.80 6.60
N LEU A 58 -6.82 8.24 6.07
CA LEU A 58 -8.13 7.66 6.33
C LEU A 58 -8.53 6.85 5.09
N ARG A 59 -8.85 5.57 5.27
CA ARG A 59 -9.21 4.71 4.14
C ARG A 59 -10.47 3.90 4.45
N ARG A 60 -11.29 3.67 3.41
CA ARG A 60 -12.36 2.69 3.41
C ARG A 60 -11.88 1.47 2.63
N GLU A 61 -12.04 0.28 3.21
CA GLU A 61 -11.72 -1.02 2.64
C GLU A 61 -12.98 -1.88 2.66
N GLY A 62 -13.70 -1.94 1.53
CA GLY A 62 -15.05 -2.50 1.54
C GLY A 62 -15.92 -1.77 2.56
N GLU A 63 -16.40 -2.49 3.57
CA GLU A 63 -17.24 -1.93 4.64
C GLU A 63 -16.45 -1.32 5.81
N LYS A 64 -15.18 -1.64 5.97
CA LYS A 64 -14.36 -1.16 7.07
C LYS A 64 -13.77 0.21 6.78
N SER A 65 -13.62 0.99 7.84
CA SER A 65 -12.91 2.27 7.78
C SER A 65 -11.73 2.25 8.73
N VAL A 66 -10.58 2.66 8.22
CA VAL A 66 -9.29 2.53 8.92
C VAL A 66 -8.56 3.86 8.89
N PHE A 67 -8.04 4.27 10.04
CA PHE A 67 -7.21 5.46 10.18
C PHE A 67 -5.79 5.06 10.54
N THR A 68 -4.83 5.48 9.74
CA THR A 68 -3.45 5.01 9.81
C THR A 68 -2.47 6.17 9.85
N LEU A 69 -1.51 6.13 10.77
CA LEU A 69 -0.29 6.94 10.74
C LEU A 69 0.89 6.02 10.41
N LYS A 70 1.56 6.28 9.28
CA LYS A 70 2.80 5.60 8.90
C LYS A 70 3.97 6.56 9.08
N LYS A 71 5.07 6.07 9.66
CA LYS A 71 6.32 6.82 9.81
C LYS A 71 7.42 6.09 9.04
N ASP A 72 8.01 6.78 8.08
CA ASP A 72 9.09 6.22 7.28
C ASP A 72 10.34 6.00 8.13
N LEU A 73 10.94 4.81 8.00
CA LEU A 73 12.24 4.45 8.54
C LEU A 73 13.23 4.36 7.37
N GLU A 74 14.39 5.01 7.50
CA GLU A 74 15.37 5.03 6.43
C GLU A 74 15.89 3.61 6.12
N ASN A 75 15.67 3.15 4.89
CA ASN A 75 16.23 1.93 4.34
C ASN A 75 16.35 2.04 2.82
N ARG A 76 17.37 1.38 2.21
CA ARG A 76 17.63 1.43 0.77
C ARG A 76 17.11 0.22 0.01
N GLU A 77 16.90 -0.91 0.66
CA GLU A 77 16.55 -2.19 0.03
C GLU A 77 15.03 -2.41 -0.02
N ALA A 78 14.32 -1.93 1.00
CA ALA A 78 12.86 -2.03 1.09
C ALA A 78 12.29 -0.76 1.72
N LYS A 79 10.99 -0.53 1.50
CA LYS A 79 10.26 0.51 2.22
C LYS A 79 9.88 -0.03 3.58
N ILE A 80 10.48 0.54 4.64
CA ILE A 80 10.25 0.14 6.03
C ILE A 80 9.52 1.26 6.73
N ARG A 81 8.40 0.92 7.40
CA ARG A 81 7.57 1.88 8.13
C ARG A 81 7.15 1.34 9.49
N GLU A 82 7.07 2.27 10.42
CA GLU A 82 6.37 2.07 11.69
C GLU A 82 4.92 2.50 11.48
N GLU A 83 3.98 1.60 11.77
CA GLU A 83 2.56 1.82 11.49
C GLU A 83 1.73 1.77 12.76
N TYR A 84 0.83 2.75 12.89
CA TYR A 84 -0.19 2.85 13.92
C TYR A 84 -1.54 2.88 13.23
N GLU A 85 -2.33 1.85 13.43
CA GLU A 85 -3.61 1.68 12.75
C GLU A 85 -4.74 1.47 13.75
N ILE A 86 -5.89 2.12 13.49
CA ILE A 86 -7.12 1.92 14.23
C ILE A 86 -8.30 1.82 13.28
N GLU A 87 -9.26 0.96 13.60
CA GLU A 87 -10.55 0.94 12.94
C GLU A 87 -11.41 2.08 13.46
N VAL A 88 -12.09 2.80 12.56
CA VAL A 88 -13.03 3.88 12.91
C VAL A 88 -14.44 3.46 12.53
N SER A 89 -15.39 3.78 13.38
CA SER A 89 -16.79 3.37 13.23
C SER A 89 -17.51 4.06 12.06
N ASP A 90 -17.07 5.26 11.65
CA ASP A 90 -17.69 6.04 10.59
C ASP A 90 -16.65 6.88 9.82
N PHE A 91 -16.53 6.57 8.53
CA PHE A 91 -15.60 7.25 7.64
C PHE A 91 -15.94 8.74 7.47
N THR A 92 -17.21 9.06 7.34
CA THR A 92 -17.68 10.43 7.07
C THR A 92 -17.49 11.33 8.28
N VAL A 93 -17.81 10.81 9.47
CA VAL A 93 -17.59 11.52 10.73
C VAL A 93 -16.10 11.75 10.95
N MET A 94 -15.25 10.73 10.74
CA MET A 94 -13.80 10.87 10.89
C MET A 94 -13.20 11.87 9.88
N LYS A 95 -13.64 11.84 8.63
CA LYS A 95 -13.28 12.85 7.63
C LYS A 95 -13.62 14.26 8.14
N HIS A 96 -14.85 14.48 8.61
CA HIS A 96 -15.29 15.78 9.12
C HIS A 96 -14.47 16.24 10.34
N LEU A 97 -14.12 15.34 11.24
CA LEU A 97 -13.27 15.64 12.39
C LEU A 97 -11.89 16.14 11.97
N LEU A 98 -11.24 15.45 11.02
CA LEU A 98 -9.92 15.84 10.53
C LEU A 98 -9.93 17.21 9.85
N GLU A 99 -10.94 17.47 9.00
CA GLU A 99 -11.14 18.75 8.33
C GLU A 99 -11.43 19.89 9.34
N THR A 100 -12.25 19.63 10.37
CA THR A 100 -12.54 20.60 11.44
C THR A 100 -11.29 20.91 12.28
N LEU A 101 -10.38 19.95 12.44
CA LEU A 101 -9.07 20.17 13.09
C LEU A 101 -8.07 20.92 12.22
N GLY A 102 -8.45 21.34 11.01
CA GLY A 102 -7.63 22.16 10.11
C GLY A 102 -6.72 21.36 9.18
N MET A 103 -6.96 20.04 9.04
CA MET A 103 -6.27 19.23 8.06
C MET A 103 -6.95 19.30 6.70
N ASN A 104 -6.17 19.22 5.62
CA ASN A 104 -6.65 19.16 4.25
C ASN A 104 -6.31 17.82 3.61
N VAL A 105 -7.19 17.33 2.74
CA VAL A 105 -6.87 16.22 1.83
C VAL A 105 -5.91 16.76 0.76
N TRP A 106 -4.70 16.24 0.73
CA TRP A 106 -3.71 16.60 -0.30
C TRP A 106 -3.59 15.54 -1.40
N LEU A 107 -4.12 14.32 -1.16
CA LEU A 107 -4.15 13.23 -2.12
C LEU A 107 -5.38 12.36 -1.85
N GLU A 108 -6.11 12.04 -2.91
CA GLU A 108 -7.21 11.07 -2.91
C GLU A 108 -6.87 9.96 -3.90
N MET A 109 -7.07 8.71 -3.52
CA MET A 109 -6.83 7.56 -4.36
C MET A 109 -7.95 6.55 -4.24
N ARG A 110 -8.31 5.94 -5.37
CA ARG A 110 -9.24 4.82 -5.46
C ARG A 110 -8.58 3.69 -6.22
N LYS A 111 -8.76 2.48 -5.70
CA LYS A 111 -8.22 1.27 -6.34
C LYS A 111 -9.04 0.06 -5.96
N HIS A 112 -9.04 -0.94 -6.83
CA HIS A 112 -9.41 -2.28 -6.49
C HIS A 112 -8.17 -3.02 -5.97
N ARG A 113 -8.29 -3.72 -4.86
CA ARG A 113 -7.21 -4.51 -4.27
C ARG A 113 -7.63 -5.97 -4.13
N THR A 114 -6.79 -6.88 -4.58
CA THR A 114 -6.88 -8.30 -4.28
C THR A 114 -5.71 -8.68 -3.40
N SER A 115 -5.98 -9.20 -2.18
CA SER A 115 -4.92 -9.58 -1.24
C SER A 115 -4.92 -11.09 -0.98
N TYR A 116 -3.73 -11.65 -0.99
CA TYR A 116 -3.45 -13.03 -0.58
C TYR A 116 -2.54 -13.05 0.64
N LYS A 117 -2.65 -14.09 1.46
CA LYS A 117 -1.80 -14.29 2.65
C LYS A 117 -1.21 -15.70 2.66
N LEU A 118 0.08 -15.79 2.95
CA LEU A 118 0.81 -17.05 3.11
C LEU A 118 1.89 -16.90 4.18
N LYS A 119 1.81 -17.68 5.25
CA LYS A 119 2.83 -17.76 6.33
C LYS A 119 3.31 -16.40 6.85
N GLY A 120 2.39 -15.45 7.03
CA GLY A 120 2.71 -14.12 7.55
C GLY A 120 3.14 -13.09 6.51
N VAL A 121 3.30 -13.50 5.24
CA VAL A 121 3.52 -12.60 4.10
C VAL A 121 2.19 -12.28 3.43
N ARG A 122 2.03 -11.02 3.03
CA ARG A 122 0.87 -10.52 2.29
C ARG A 122 1.29 -10.17 0.87
N PHE A 123 0.44 -10.53 -0.09
CA PHE A 123 0.61 -10.24 -1.51
C PHE A 123 -0.59 -9.46 -1.96
N GLU A 124 -0.39 -8.25 -2.45
CA GLU A 124 -1.46 -7.33 -2.79
C GLU A 124 -1.34 -6.91 -4.26
N ILE A 125 -2.39 -7.16 -5.03
CA ILE A 125 -2.50 -6.76 -6.43
C ILE A 125 -3.40 -5.54 -6.47
N ASP A 126 -2.83 -4.39 -6.84
CA ASP A 126 -3.51 -3.11 -6.92
C ASP A 126 -3.84 -2.71 -8.36
N ALA A 127 -5.08 -2.31 -8.61
CA ALA A 127 -5.55 -1.70 -9.85
C ALA A 127 -6.14 -0.33 -9.53
N TYR A 128 -5.48 0.75 -9.94
CA TYR A 128 -5.91 2.10 -9.65
C TYR A 128 -6.99 2.59 -10.61
N HIS A 129 -7.84 3.48 -10.11
CA HIS A 129 -8.90 4.18 -10.84
C HIS A 129 -8.58 5.67 -10.99
N ASP A 130 -9.48 6.39 -11.65
CA ASP A 130 -9.49 7.85 -11.78
C ASP A 130 -8.14 8.41 -12.30
N GLU A 131 -7.56 9.35 -11.60
CA GLU A 131 -6.30 10.02 -11.99
C GLU A 131 -5.11 9.07 -12.13
N TYR A 132 -5.13 7.91 -11.45
CA TYR A 132 -4.05 6.93 -11.46
C TYR A 132 -4.34 5.69 -12.32
N SER A 133 -5.42 5.70 -13.11
CA SER A 133 -5.82 4.58 -13.98
C SER A 133 -4.79 4.23 -15.05
N TYR A 134 -3.88 5.14 -15.38
CA TYR A 134 -2.75 4.90 -16.29
C TYR A 134 -1.64 4.02 -15.68
N VAL A 135 -1.65 3.81 -14.37
CA VAL A 135 -0.70 2.92 -13.68
C VAL A 135 -1.17 1.48 -13.88
N PRO A 136 -0.41 0.64 -14.58
CA PRO A 136 -0.74 -0.77 -14.71
C PRO A 136 -0.78 -1.46 -13.34
N GLN A 137 -1.54 -2.55 -13.25
CA GLN A 137 -1.56 -3.37 -12.04
C GLN A 137 -0.14 -3.82 -11.68
N TYR A 138 0.14 -3.84 -10.39
CA TYR A 138 1.41 -4.28 -9.84
C TYR A 138 1.20 -5.11 -8.57
N LEU A 139 2.21 -5.88 -8.21
CA LEU A 139 2.25 -6.65 -6.98
C LEU A 139 3.00 -5.86 -5.90
N GLU A 140 2.43 -5.81 -4.70
CA GLU A 140 3.09 -5.41 -3.46
C GLU A 140 3.27 -6.66 -2.60
N ILE A 141 4.48 -6.90 -2.10
CA ILE A 141 4.79 -7.98 -1.17
C ILE A 141 5.18 -7.34 0.14
N GLU A 142 4.46 -7.68 1.20
CA GLU A 142 4.62 -7.16 2.54
C GLU A 142 4.93 -8.30 3.51
N GLY A 143 5.89 -8.09 4.42
CA GLY A 143 6.31 -9.09 5.40
C GLY A 143 7.07 -8.48 6.57
N HIS A 144 7.58 -9.34 7.44
CA HIS A 144 8.31 -8.93 8.65
C HIS A 144 9.82 -8.83 8.45
N ASP A 145 10.35 -9.47 7.43
CA ASP A 145 11.77 -9.43 7.06
C ASP A 145 11.94 -9.43 5.54
N ILE A 146 13.03 -8.81 5.08
CA ILE A 146 13.27 -8.60 3.65
C ILE A 146 13.73 -9.88 2.94
N GLU A 147 14.40 -10.78 3.64
CA GLU A 147 14.87 -12.05 3.09
C GLU A 147 13.68 -12.92 2.71
N THR A 148 12.70 -13.08 3.60
CA THR A 148 11.46 -13.81 3.31
C THR A 148 10.68 -13.18 2.15
N ILE A 149 10.63 -11.86 2.06
CA ILE A 149 9.97 -11.16 0.95
C ILE A 149 10.65 -11.50 -0.38
N TYR A 150 11.99 -11.49 -0.44
CA TYR A 150 12.73 -11.85 -1.66
C TYR A 150 12.59 -13.33 -2.02
N GLU A 151 12.58 -14.25 -1.05
CA GLU A 151 12.33 -15.67 -1.29
C GLU A 151 10.98 -15.89 -1.97
N TYR A 152 9.93 -15.24 -1.50
CA TYR A 152 8.61 -15.32 -2.15
C TYR A 152 8.58 -14.62 -3.52
N ALA A 153 9.28 -13.52 -3.70
CA ALA A 153 9.40 -12.90 -5.02
C ALA A 153 10.04 -13.86 -6.02
N GLU A 154 11.10 -14.59 -5.64
CA GLU A 154 11.75 -15.60 -6.46
C GLU A 154 10.84 -16.80 -6.77
N LEU A 155 10.08 -17.29 -5.79
CA LEU A 155 9.09 -18.35 -5.99
C LEU A 155 7.99 -17.96 -6.99
N LEU A 156 7.64 -16.67 -7.02
CA LEU A 156 6.70 -16.11 -7.99
C LEU A 156 7.34 -15.84 -9.36
N GLY A 157 8.67 -15.99 -9.49
CA GLY A 157 9.42 -15.85 -10.73
C GLY A 157 10.00 -14.45 -10.96
N PHE A 158 10.12 -13.65 -9.91
CA PHE A 158 10.75 -12.33 -9.94
C PHE A 158 12.12 -12.40 -9.26
N ASN A 159 13.08 -11.64 -9.78
CA ASN A 159 14.39 -11.52 -9.15
C ASN A 159 14.48 -10.22 -8.31
N LYS A 160 15.52 -10.10 -7.49
CA LYS A 160 15.72 -8.93 -6.63
C LYS A 160 15.76 -7.61 -7.40
N ASN A 161 16.21 -7.61 -8.67
CA ASN A 161 16.27 -6.41 -9.51
C ASN A 161 14.88 -5.97 -10.02
N ASP A 162 13.87 -6.83 -9.95
CA ASP A 162 12.48 -6.48 -10.30
C ASP A 162 11.77 -5.80 -9.15
N CYS A 163 12.30 -5.96 -7.93
CA CYS A 163 11.74 -5.41 -6.69
C CYS A 163 12.09 -3.93 -6.54
N ARG A 164 11.10 -3.11 -6.18
CA ARG A 164 11.24 -1.66 -6.01
C ARG A 164 10.75 -1.23 -4.62
N PRO A 165 11.56 -0.50 -3.84
CA PRO A 165 11.16 0.09 -2.56
C PRO A 165 10.38 1.40 -2.76
N TRP A 166 9.48 1.43 -3.74
CA TRP A 166 8.78 2.65 -4.17
C TRP A 166 7.44 2.81 -3.49
N ASP A 167 7.04 4.07 -3.26
CA ASP A 167 5.65 4.40 -2.99
C ASP A 167 4.85 4.55 -4.28
N ILE A 168 3.54 4.72 -4.14
CA ILE A 168 2.65 4.85 -5.30
C ILE A 168 2.96 6.08 -6.15
N LEU A 169 3.38 7.19 -5.56
CA LEU A 169 3.71 8.39 -6.32
C LEU A 169 4.98 8.20 -7.17
N GLN A 170 5.95 7.42 -6.68
CA GLN A 170 7.14 7.03 -7.45
C GLN A 170 6.77 6.07 -8.58
N VAL A 171 5.87 5.11 -8.36
CA VAL A 171 5.33 4.23 -9.41
C VAL A 171 4.60 5.05 -10.47
N ALA A 172 3.72 5.94 -10.06
CA ALA A 172 2.98 6.84 -10.95
C ALA A 172 3.91 7.71 -11.80
N ALA A 173 4.91 8.33 -11.17
CA ALA A 173 5.90 9.15 -11.86
C ALA A 173 6.74 8.34 -12.87
N TYR A 174 7.04 7.08 -12.57
CA TYR A 174 7.75 6.18 -13.49
C TYR A 174 6.93 5.93 -14.77
N TYR A 175 5.63 5.64 -14.64
CA TYR A 175 4.78 5.38 -15.80
C TYR A 175 4.45 6.63 -16.62
N LEU A 176 4.31 7.80 -15.98
CA LEU A 176 4.16 9.07 -16.71
C LEU A 176 5.37 9.33 -17.63
N LYS A 177 6.60 9.13 -17.15
CA LYS A 177 7.82 9.32 -17.94
C LYS A 177 8.00 8.30 -19.07
N LYS A 178 7.32 7.16 -19.04
CA LYS A 178 7.34 6.15 -20.11
C LYS A 178 6.32 6.42 -21.21
N SER A 179 5.34 7.27 -20.95
CA SER A 179 4.26 7.61 -21.89
C SER A 179 4.63 8.80 -22.79
N ASP A 180 5.69 9.53 -22.45
CA ASP A 180 6.33 10.59 -23.25
C ASP A 180 7.46 9.98 -24.12
#